data_aa69c8e40b65adf563f4a369fc900d25
#
_entry.id   aa69c8e40b65adf563f4a369fc900d25
#
_cell.length_a   1.000
_cell.length_b   1.000
_cell.length_c   1.000
_cell.angle_alpha   90.00
_cell.angle_beta   90.00
_cell.angle_gamma   90.00
#
_symmetry.space_group_name_H-M   'P 1'
#
loop_
_entity.id
_entity.type
_entity.pdbx_description
1 polymer ?
#
loop_
_entity_poly.entity_id
_entity_poly.type
_entity_poly.pdbx_seq_one_letter_code
_entity_poly.pdbx_strand_id
1 'polypeptide(L)'
;ITIIGPLGEDTVKFVYTFSDSGFWKVMTDFSLSGNTINDHLKEFQRIEKLLTMKYGNPLRTTRNDLGTSREYLSSPFPRLFRGYYRSSWMIGSVSIELLLEVQMQDSEYDLPVFSGNIPTMRLYYYNSEFYGNAEPEPTEIPEDKLLEQF
;
A
#
# COMPACT_ATOMS: atom_id res chain seq x y z
N ILE A 1 -1.23 -11.97 -14.39
CA ILE A 1 0.10 -12.10 -15.01
C ILE A 1 1.11 -11.32 -14.18
N THR A 2 2.25 -11.96 -13.88
CA THR A 2 3.34 -11.34 -13.13
C THR A 2 4.59 -11.28 -14.01
N ILE A 3 5.23 -10.12 -14.06
CA ILE A 3 6.45 -9.87 -14.84
C ILE A 3 7.45 -9.11 -13.97
N ILE A 4 8.73 -9.46 -14.07
CA ILE A 4 9.81 -8.68 -13.46
C ILE A 4 10.51 -7.92 -14.60
N GLY A 5 10.67 -6.62 -14.43
CA GLY A 5 11.27 -5.77 -15.46
C GLY A 5 11.69 -4.39 -14.94
N PRO A 6 12.30 -3.60 -15.80
CA PRO A 6 12.76 -2.26 -15.45
C PRO A 6 11.60 -1.25 -15.41
N LEU A 7 11.69 -0.32 -14.48
CA LEU A 7 10.88 0.90 -14.43
C LEU A 7 11.84 2.08 -14.15
N GLY A 8 12.30 2.75 -15.22
CA GLY A 8 13.41 3.70 -15.11
C GLY A 8 14.69 3.00 -14.68
N GLU A 9 15.25 3.40 -13.55
CA GLU A 9 16.46 2.81 -12.96
C GLU A 9 16.16 1.64 -12.00
N ASP A 10 14.89 1.43 -11.67
CA ASP A 10 14.47 0.42 -10.72
C ASP A 10 14.14 -0.91 -11.42
N THR A 11 14.43 -2.02 -10.75
CA THR A 11 13.89 -3.33 -11.11
C THR A 11 12.68 -3.61 -10.24
N VAL A 12 11.53 -3.81 -10.85
CA VAL A 12 10.25 -3.94 -10.17
C VAL A 12 9.48 -5.18 -10.62
N LYS A 13 8.55 -5.59 -9.80
CA LYS A 13 7.60 -6.63 -10.14
C LYS A 13 6.26 -6.00 -10.54
N PHE A 14 5.81 -6.27 -11.74
CA PHE A 14 4.50 -5.88 -12.24
C PHE A 14 3.51 -7.04 -12.08
N VAL A 15 2.35 -6.75 -11.54
CA VAL A 15 1.23 -7.70 -11.44
C VAL A 15 0.04 -7.11 -12.20
N TYR A 16 -0.29 -7.72 -13.33
CA TYR A 16 -1.43 -7.34 -14.15
C TYR A 16 -2.65 -8.15 -13.76
N THR A 17 -3.75 -7.47 -13.50
CA THR A 17 -5.03 -8.08 -13.18
C THR A 17 -6.02 -7.80 -14.30
N PHE A 18 -6.72 -8.86 -14.71
CA PHE A 18 -7.74 -8.81 -15.75
C PHE A 18 -9.08 -9.26 -15.15
N SER A 19 -10.16 -8.68 -15.67
CA SER A 19 -11.52 -9.13 -15.45
C SER A 19 -12.06 -9.73 -16.75
N ASP A 20 -13.28 -10.26 -16.73
CA ASP A 20 -13.98 -10.75 -17.93
C ASP A 20 -14.19 -9.64 -18.96
N SER A 21 -14.20 -8.38 -18.52
CA SER A 21 -14.34 -7.19 -19.37
C SER A 21 -13.00 -6.65 -19.88
N GLY A 22 -11.86 -7.25 -19.52
CA GLY A 22 -10.51 -6.87 -19.93
C GLY A 22 -9.58 -6.48 -18.81
N PHE A 23 -8.54 -5.73 -19.15
CA PHE A 23 -7.54 -5.23 -18.20
C PHE A 23 -8.14 -4.17 -17.27
N TRP A 24 -7.93 -4.29 -15.95
CA TRP A 24 -8.42 -3.28 -15.03
C TRP A 24 -7.37 -2.74 -14.03
N LYS A 25 -6.32 -3.47 -13.73
CA LYS A 25 -5.34 -3.05 -12.73
C LYS A 25 -3.94 -3.52 -13.05
N VAL A 26 -2.96 -2.65 -12.84
CA VAL A 26 -1.56 -3.04 -12.67
C VAL A 26 -1.06 -2.59 -11.31
N MET A 27 -0.38 -3.48 -10.62
CA MET A 27 0.36 -3.19 -9.41
C MET A 27 1.85 -3.33 -9.70
N THR A 28 2.62 -2.32 -9.34
CA THR A 28 4.08 -2.35 -9.38
C THR A 28 4.59 -2.46 -7.95
N ASP A 29 5.32 -3.50 -7.66
CA ASP A 29 5.92 -3.77 -6.35
C ASP A 29 7.42 -3.42 -6.42
N PHE A 30 7.84 -2.45 -5.61
CA PHE A 30 9.22 -1.95 -5.57
C PHE A 30 10.03 -2.74 -4.56
N SER A 31 11.25 -3.12 -4.94
CA SER A 31 12.23 -3.63 -4.00
C SER A 31 12.83 -2.46 -3.22
N LEU A 32 12.48 -2.35 -1.95
CA LEU A 32 13.03 -1.30 -1.09
C LEU A 32 14.45 -1.63 -0.69
N SER A 33 15.35 -0.70 -0.95
CA SER A 33 16.73 -0.73 -0.48
C SER A 33 16.88 0.04 0.83
N GLY A 34 17.85 -0.34 1.64
CA GLY A 34 18.08 0.26 2.94
C GLY A 34 17.35 -0.47 4.08
N ASN A 35 17.76 -0.14 5.31
CA ASN A 35 17.32 -0.84 6.51
C ASN A 35 16.51 0.05 7.47
N THR A 36 16.31 1.32 7.12
CA THR A 36 15.62 2.27 7.98
C THR A 36 14.34 2.80 7.33
N ILE A 37 13.39 3.19 8.17
CA ILE A 37 12.16 3.84 7.71
C ILE A 37 12.48 5.14 6.94
N ASN A 38 13.53 5.85 7.34
CA ASN A 38 13.96 7.06 6.63
C ASN A 38 14.45 6.76 5.20
N ASP A 39 15.10 5.61 4.98
CA ASP A 39 15.52 5.21 3.62
C ASP A 39 14.29 4.91 2.76
N HIS A 40 13.29 4.23 3.32
CA HIS A 40 12.04 3.94 2.62
C HIS A 40 11.21 5.20 2.33
N LEU A 41 11.23 6.18 3.25
CA LEU A 41 10.61 7.49 3.02
C LEU A 41 11.28 8.26 1.88
N LYS A 42 12.61 8.23 1.78
CA LYS A 42 13.33 8.87 0.67
C LYS A 42 12.95 8.25 -0.67
N GLU A 43 12.83 6.93 -0.72
CA GLU A 43 12.39 6.23 -1.94
C GLU A 43 10.94 6.60 -2.30
N PHE A 44 10.04 6.62 -1.33
CA PHE A 44 8.66 7.07 -1.55
C PHE A 44 8.62 8.49 -2.11
N GLN A 45 9.36 9.43 -1.50
CA GLN A 45 9.42 10.82 -1.93
C GLN A 45 10.01 10.96 -3.33
N ARG A 46 11.01 10.14 -3.68
CA ARG A 46 11.61 10.10 -5.01
C ARG A 46 10.58 9.73 -6.07
N ILE A 47 9.84 8.64 -5.86
CA ILE A 47 8.80 8.18 -6.79
C ILE A 47 7.63 9.16 -6.82
N GLU A 48 7.18 9.67 -5.67
CA GLU A 48 6.13 10.67 -5.59
C GLU A 48 6.46 11.93 -6.40
N LYS A 49 7.70 12.39 -6.31
CA LYS A 49 8.19 13.54 -7.10
C LYS A 49 8.12 13.28 -8.60
N LEU A 50 8.55 12.10 -9.05
CA LEU A 50 8.48 11.72 -10.47
C LEU A 50 7.03 11.67 -10.97
N LEU A 51 6.12 11.10 -10.17
CA LEU A 51 4.70 11.07 -10.50
C LEU A 51 4.09 12.47 -10.51
N THR A 52 4.48 13.33 -9.58
CA THR A 52 4.03 14.73 -9.53
C THR A 52 4.52 15.52 -10.74
N MET A 53 5.75 15.30 -11.19
CA MET A 53 6.27 15.92 -12.42
C MET A 53 5.49 15.48 -13.66
N LYS A 54 5.02 14.22 -13.68
CA LYS A 54 4.31 13.65 -14.82
C LYS A 54 2.81 13.96 -14.82
N TYR A 55 2.17 13.91 -13.65
CA TYR A 55 0.71 13.97 -13.53
C TYR A 55 0.19 15.20 -12.79
N GLY A 56 1.07 16.07 -12.31
CA GLY A 56 0.71 17.22 -11.48
C GLY A 56 0.63 16.87 -9.99
N ASN A 57 0.15 17.80 -9.18
CA ASN A 57 0.03 17.58 -7.75
C ASN A 57 -0.95 16.43 -7.43
N PRO A 58 -0.67 15.61 -6.40
CA PRO A 58 -1.59 14.58 -6.01
C PRO A 58 -2.94 15.16 -5.57
N LEU A 59 -4.00 14.49 -5.96
CA LEU A 59 -5.37 14.85 -5.61
C LEU A 59 -5.64 14.64 -4.11
N ARG A 60 -5.01 13.62 -3.53
CA ARG A 60 -5.12 13.29 -2.09
C ARG A 60 -3.80 12.75 -1.57
N THR A 61 -3.45 13.16 -0.36
CA THR A 61 -2.31 12.63 0.37
C THR A 61 -2.74 12.21 1.77
N THR A 62 -2.20 11.10 2.24
CA THR A 62 -2.37 10.63 3.62
C THR A 62 -1.00 10.29 4.18
N ARG A 63 -0.70 10.75 5.39
CA ARG A 63 0.58 10.58 6.08
C ARG A 63 0.31 10.12 7.49
N ASN A 64 0.29 8.81 7.70
CA ASN A 64 0.19 8.22 9.02
C ASN A 64 1.59 7.89 9.54
N ASP A 65 1.73 7.86 10.87
CA ASP A 65 2.99 7.49 11.49
C ASP A 65 3.49 6.13 10.99
N LEU A 66 4.75 6.07 10.60
CA LEU A 66 5.41 4.84 10.16
C LEU A 66 6.17 4.11 11.28
N GLY A 67 5.86 4.43 12.54
CA GLY A 67 6.50 3.85 13.71
C GLY A 67 7.74 4.61 14.18
N THR A 68 7.84 5.90 13.83
CA THR A 68 8.95 6.78 14.24
C THR A 68 8.58 7.74 15.35
N SER A 69 7.29 7.91 15.66
CA SER A 69 6.85 8.84 16.68
C SER A 69 7.14 8.33 18.10
N ARG A 70 7.26 9.28 19.04
CA ARG A 70 7.36 8.94 20.47
C ARG A 70 6.11 8.23 20.98
N GLU A 71 4.94 8.58 20.48
CA GLU A 71 3.67 7.97 20.86
C GLU A 71 3.66 6.51 20.49
N TYR A 72 4.13 6.17 19.28
CA TYR A 72 4.26 4.79 18.86
C TYR A 72 5.23 4.00 19.73
N LEU A 73 6.44 4.53 19.96
CA LEU A 73 7.49 3.86 20.73
C LEU A 73 7.12 3.68 22.21
N SER A 74 6.21 4.50 22.74
CA SER A 74 5.71 4.41 24.11
C SER A 74 4.40 3.62 24.23
N SER A 75 3.82 3.17 23.11
CA SER A 75 2.56 2.42 23.11
C SER A 75 2.72 1.07 23.82
N PRO A 76 1.81 0.70 24.74
CA PRO A 76 1.79 -0.63 25.35
C PRO A 76 1.37 -1.72 24.34
N PHE A 77 0.84 -1.34 23.18
CA PHE A 77 0.37 -2.24 22.13
C PHE A 77 0.99 -1.93 20.76
N PRO A 78 2.34 -1.91 20.62
CA PRO A 78 2.98 -1.65 19.33
C PRO A 78 2.62 -2.69 18.25
N ARG A 79 2.08 -3.83 18.65
CA ARG A 79 1.69 -4.96 17.80
C ARG A 79 0.59 -4.66 16.79
N LEU A 80 -0.26 -3.67 17.08
CA LEU A 80 -1.39 -3.30 16.25
C LEU A 80 -1.09 -2.12 15.33
N PHE A 81 0.17 -1.69 15.30
CA PHE A 81 0.56 -0.53 14.53
C PHE A 81 0.64 -0.84 13.03
N ARG A 82 -0.01 -0.01 12.28
CA ARG A 82 0.04 0.00 10.82
C ARG A 82 0.17 1.43 10.34
N GLY A 83 1.38 1.79 9.92
CA GLY A 83 1.66 3.10 9.35
C GLY A 83 1.65 3.06 7.83
N TYR A 84 1.19 4.13 7.19
CA TYR A 84 1.26 4.24 5.75
C TYR A 84 1.33 5.67 5.27
N TYR A 85 2.04 5.86 4.14
CA TYR A 85 2.03 7.06 3.33
C TYR A 85 1.36 6.72 2.01
N ARG A 86 0.41 7.54 1.61
CA ARG A 86 -0.34 7.37 0.38
C ARG A 86 -0.43 8.69 -0.37
N SER A 87 -0.23 8.64 -1.68
CA SER A 87 -0.52 9.74 -2.60
C SER A 87 -1.30 9.22 -3.78
N SER A 88 -2.33 9.93 -4.21
CA SER A 88 -3.19 9.50 -5.30
C SER A 88 -3.44 10.61 -6.31
N TRP A 89 -3.54 10.18 -7.56
CA TRP A 89 -3.84 11.01 -8.73
C TRP A 89 -5.00 10.39 -9.49
N MET A 90 -5.65 11.19 -10.31
CA MET A 90 -6.68 10.72 -11.24
C MET A 90 -6.47 11.39 -12.59
N ILE A 91 -6.35 10.59 -13.64
CA ILE A 91 -6.17 11.04 -15.02
C ILE A 91 -7.27 10.39 -15.88
N GLY A 92 -8.29 11.17 -16.20
CA GLY A 92 -9.48 10.63 -16.86
C GLY A 92 -10.14 9.55 -15.98
N SER A 93 -10.30 8.36 -16.50
CA SER A 93 -10.82 7.19 -15.78
C SER A 93 -9.73 6.35 -15.07
N VAL A 94 -8.48 6.77 -15.11
CA VAL A 94 -7.37 6.04 -14.49
C VAL A 94 -7.04 6.66 -13.15
N SER A 95 -7.17 5.85 -12.09
CA SER A 95 -6.67 6.17 -10.76
C SER A 95 -5.26 5.64 -10.58
N ILE A 96 -4.40 6.45 -9.99
CA ILE A 96 -3.00 6.15 -9.70
C ILE A 96 -2.81 6.32 -8.21
N GLU A 97 -2.22 5.34 -7.56
CA GLU A 97 -1.98 5.37 -6.12
C GLU A 97 -0.58 4.86 -5.80
N LEU A 98 0.22 5.69 -5.13
CA LEU A 98 1.50 5.30 -4.55
C LEU A 98 1.30 5.09 -3.05
N LEU A 99 1.68 3.90 -2.58
CA LEU A 99 1.51 3.48 -1.19
C LEU A 99 2.83 2.97 -0.63
N LEU A 100 3.30 3.56 0.46
CA LEU A 100 4.31 2.98 1.34
C LEU A 100 3.61 2.54 2.62
N GLU A 101 3.71 1.28 2.94
CA GLU A 101 3.08 0.68 4.10
C GLU A 101 4.13 -0.04 4.95
N VAL A 102 4.07 0.17 6.25
CA VAL A 102 4.90 -0.53 7.23
C VAL A 102 3.97 -1.31 8.14
N GLN A 103 4.07 -2.64 8.09
CA GLN A 103 3.35 -3.54 8.97
C GLN A 103 4.31 -4.07 10.02
N MET A 104 3.92 -4.01 11.29
CA MET A 104 4.58 -4.81 12.30
C MET A 104 4.03 -6.23 12.23
N GLN A 105 4.92 -7.18 11.95
CA GLN A 105 4.60 -8.57 12.25
C GLN A 105 4.94 -8.84 13.71
N ASP A 106 3.90 -9.13 14.48
CA ASP A 106 4.06 -9.78 15.75
C ASP A 106 4.22 -11.28 15.51
N SER A 107 5.30 -11.84 16.00
CA SER A 107 5.36 -13.29 16.11
C SER A 107 4.51 -13.67 17.33
N GLU A 108 3.36 -14.29 17.14
CA GLU A 108 2.59 -14.95 18.19
C GLU A 108 3.40 -15.98 18.98
N TYR A 109 4.55 -16.33 18.46
CA TYR A 109 5.51 -17.25 19.05
C TYR A 109 6.76 -16.45 19.38
N ASP A 110 7.08 -16.28 20.62
CA ASP A 110 8.28 -15.64 21.20
C ASP A 110 9.64 -15.99 20.53
N LEU A 111 9.65 -16.10 19.23
CA LEU A 111 10.83 -16.29 18.43
C LEU A 111 11.34 -14.92 17.97
N PRO A 112 12.42 -14.41 18.54
CA PRO A 112 12.94 -13.07 18.23
C PRO A 112 13.43 -12.90 16.78
N VAL A 113 13.34 -13.94 15.96
CA VAL A 113 13.82 -13.98 14.58
C VAL A 113 12.85 -13.31 13.58
N PHE A 114 11.60 -13.09 13.97
CA PHE A 114 10.56 -12.59 13.07
C PHE A 114 9.86 -11.29 13.51
N SER A 115 10.33 -10.65 14.57
CA SER A 115 9.85 -9.32 14.94
C SER A 115 10.53 -8.28 14.06
N GLY A 116 9.92 -7.91 12.96
CA GLY A 116 10.43 -6.90 12.06
C GLY A 116 9.30 -6.11 11.39
N ASN A 117 9.54 -4.82 11.22
CA ASN A 117 8.73 -4.01 10.33
C ASN A 117 8.98 -4.46 8.89
N ILE A 118 7.95 -4.92 8.20
CA ILE A 118 8.05 -5.24 6.78
C ILE A 118 7.51 -4.04 6.00
N PRO A 119 8.40 -3.22 5.40
CA PRO A 119 7.97 -2.15 4.53
C PRO A 119 7.62 -2.71 3.16
N THR A 120 6.53 -2.22 2.58
CA THR A 120 6.16 -2.47 1.20
C THR A 120 5.88 -1.16 0.51
N MET A 121 6.39 -0.98 -0.71
CA MET A 121 6.07 0.16 -1.54
C MET A 121 5.49 -0.31 -2.85
N ARG A 122 4.30 0.17 -3.18
CA ARG A 122 3.54 -0.25 -4.34
C ARG A 122 2.95 0.94 -5.08
N LEU A 123 2.95 0.85 -6.40
CA LEU A 123 2.29 1.78 -7.27
C LEU A 123 1.17 1.04 -8.00
N TYR A 124 -0.02 1.58 -7.90
CA TYR A 124 -1.22 1.03 -8.53
C TYR A 124 -1.70 1.96 -9.64
N TYR A 125 -2.05 1.35 -10.78
CA TYR A 125 -2.86 1.96 -11.82
C TYR A 125 -4.11 1.11 -12.00
N TYR A 126 -5.28 1.70 -11.91
CA TYR A 126 -6.52 0.98 -12.13
C TYR A 126 -7.56 1.85 -12.83
N ASN A 127 -8.39 1.20 -13.62
CA ASN A 127 -9.49 1.86 -14.28
C ASN A 127 -10.64 2.01 -13.30
N SER A 128 -10.98 3.24 -12.94
CA SER A 128 -12.04 3.56 -11.98
C SER A 128 -13.44 3.16 -12.48
N GLU A 129 -13.65 3.03 -13.79
CA GLU A 129 -14.92 2.53 -14.34
C GLU A 129 -15.21 1.08 -13.95
N PHE A 130 -14.15 0.26 -13.83
CA PHE A 130 -14.29 -1.11 -13.34
C PHE A 130 -14.44 -1.20 -11.82
N TYR A 131 -13.92 -0.23 -11.10
CA TYR A 131 -13.98 -0.20 -9.64
C TYR A 131 -15.40 0.08 -9.12
N GLY A 132 -16.15 0.94 -9.82
CA GLY A 132 -17.55 1.24 -9.48
C GLY A 132 -18.51 0.06 -9.65
N ASN A 133 -18.12 -0.94 -10.46
CA ASN A 133 -18.91 -2.17 -10.67
C ASN A 133 -18.43 -3.33 -9.78
N ALA A 134 -17.33 -3.16 -9.07
CA ALA A 134 -16.68 -4.18 -8.23
C ALA A 134 -16.70 -3.80 -6.74
N GLU A 135 -17.44 -2.80 -6.31
CA GLU A 135 -17.73 -2.66 -4.90
C GLU A 135 -18.48 -3.94 -4.48
N PRO A 136 -17.86 -4.81 -3.67
CA PRO A 136 -18.66 -5.70 -2.89
C PRO A 136 -19.54 -4.76 -2.07
N GLU A 137 -20.85 -4.84 -2.22
CA GLU A 137 -21.74 -4.28 -1.24
C GLU A 137 -21.18 -4.67 0.12
N PRO A 138 -20.98 -3.70 1.05
CA PRO A 138 -20.66 -4.08 2.40
C PRO A 138 -21.74 -5.09 2.77
N THR A 139 -21.34 -6.33 2.89
CA THR A 139 -22.20 -7.36 3.43
C THR A 139 -22.37 -6.90 4.86
N GLU A 140 -23.41 -6.13 5.12
CA GLU A 140 -23.93 -5.97 6.48
C GLU A 140 -24.20 -7.39 6.92
N ILE A 141 -23.24 -7.95 7.64
CA ILE A 141 -23.49 -9.18 8.38
C ILE A 141 -24.56 -8.75 9.40
N PRO A 142 -25.79 -9.23 9.28
CA PRO A 142 -26.83 -8.86 10.23
C PRO A 142 -26.26 -9.13 11.63
N GLU A 143 -26.38 -8.16 12.53
CA GLU A 143 -25.86 -8.27 13.90
C GLU A 143 -26.31 -9.58 14.58
N ASP A 144 -27.46 -10.08 14.20
CA ASP A 144 -28.01 -11.36 14.67
C ASP A 144 -27.14 -12.59 14.31
N LYS A 145 -26.40 -12.56 13.19
CA LYS A 145 -25.49 -13.66 12.82
C LYS A 145 -24.13 -13.59 13.49
N LEU A 146 -23.73 -12.41 13.96
CA LEU A 146 -22.50 -12.26 14.75
C LEU A 146 -22.67 -12.82 16.16
N LEU A 147 -23.89 -12.74 16.73
CA LEU A 147 -24.19 -13.26 18.07
C LEU A 147 -24.26 -14.80 18.11
N GLU A 148 -24.58 -15.45 17.00
CA GLU A 148 -24.61 -16.93 16.93
C GLU A 148 -23.22 -17.58 16.80
N GLN A 149 -22.16 -16.78 16.53
CA GLN A 149 -20.77 -17.27 16.43
C GLN A 149 -19.97 -17.09 17.73
N PHE A 150 -20.54 -16.48 18.72
CA PHE A 150 -20.01 -16.35 20.06
C PHE A 150 -20.84 -17.17 21.05
#